data_6a21038906179533d85bdccf25eddc90
#
_entry.id   6a21038906179533d85bdccf25eddc90
#
_cell.length_a   1.000
_cell.length_b   1.000
_cell.length_c   1.000
_cell.angle_alpha   90.00
_cell.angle_beta   90.00
_cell.angle_gamma   90.00
#
_symmetry.space_group_name_H-M   'P 1'
#
loop_
_entity.id
_entity.type
_entity.pdbx_description
1 polymer ?
#
loop_
_entity_poly.entity_id
_entity_poly.type
_entity_poly.pdbx_seq_one_letter_code
_entity_poly.pdbx_strand_id
1 'polypeptide(L)'
;MKTVLITAIGSFSADIVIKKCRENGMRVIGCDIYPREWVVDAGNVDAFYQVPRATEAEAYPEALLEICSREKVDGILPLIDVEVDVLCRLRGEFAGRGITLCISEDACIGLCRDKMK
;
A
#
# COMPACT_ATOMS: atom_id res chain seq x y z
N MET A 1 -1.30 7.66 14.57
CA MET A 1 -1.22 6.28 14.02
C MET A 1 -0.60 6.33 12.63
N LYS A 2 0.10 5.27 12.24
CA LYS A 2 0.68 5.18 10.90
C LYS A 2 -0.36 4.71 9.90
N THR A 3 -0.25 5.18 8.66
CA THR A 3 -1.13 4.79 7.57
C THR A 3 -0.33 4.05 6.52
N VAL A 4 -0.81 2.87 6.12
CA VAL A 4 -0.16 2.06 5.10
C VAL A 4 -1.08 1.89 3.90
N LEU A 5 -0.50 1.96 2.70
CA LEU A 5 -1.19 1.67 1.45
C LEU A 5 -0.80 0.26 1.02
N ILE A 6 -1.76 -0.65 0.97
CA ILE A 6 -1.54 -2.02 0.53
C ILE A 6 -2.07 -2.15 -0.89
N THR A 7 -1.22 -2.57 -1.82
CA THR A 7 -1.61 -2.69 -3.22
C THR A 7 -2.04 -4.12 -3.55
N ALA A 8 -2.76 -4.28 -4.64
CA ALA A 8 -3.24 -5.60 -5.10
C ALA A 8 -4.01 -6.36 -4.02
N ILE A 9 -4.90 -5.67 -3.32
CA ILE A 9 -5.63 -6.29 -2.19
C ILE A 9 -6.61 -7.37 -2.63
N GLY A 10 -6.85 -7.53 -3.92
CA GLY A 10 -7.58 -8.67 -4.45
C GLY A 10 -6.75 -9.94 -4.53
N SER A 11 -5.47 -9.88 -4.18
CA SER A 11 -4.60 -11.04 -4.21
C SER A 11 -4.87 -11.98 -3.04
N PHE A 12 -4.30 -13.17 -3.13
CA PHE A 12 -4.63 -14.30 -2.26
C PHE A 12 -4.38 -14.06 -0.77
N SER A 13 -3.32 -13.36 -0.41
CA SER A 13 -2.93 -13.19 0.99
C SER A 13 -3.27 -11.82 1.58
N ALA A 14 -4.05 -11.02 0.86
CA ALA A 14 -4.31 -9.65 1.29
C ALA A 14 -5.06 -9.57 2.61
N ASP A 15 -6.03 -10.44 2.85
CA ASP A 15 -6.84 -10.42 4.07
C ASP A 15 -5.98 -10.61 5.32
N ILE A 16 -5.00 -11.49 5.26
CA ILE A 16 -4.11 -11.77 6.39
C ILE A 16 -3.26 -10.54 6.69
N VAL A 17 -2.70 -9.93 5.64
CA VAL A 17 -1.84 -8.76 5.77
C VAL A 17 -2.63 -7.57 6.31
N ILE A 18 -3.82 -7.33 5.78
CA ILE A 18 -4.68 -6.24 6.23
C ILE A 18 -5.02 -6.39 7.71
N LYS A 19 -5.44 -7.59 8.10
CA LYS A 19 -5.77 -7.87 9.48
C LYS A 19 -4.59 -7.62 10.41
N LYS A 20 -3.41 -8.10 10.03
CA LYS A 20 -2.21 -7.95 10.84
C LYS A 20 -1.83 -6.48 11.02
N CYS A 21 -1.90 -5.70 9.97
CA CYS A 21 -1.63 -4.26 10.06
C CYS A 21 -2.62 -3.56 10.99
N ARG A 22 -3.89 -3.89 10.87
CA ARG A 22 -4.93 -3.29 11.73
C ARG A 22 -4.74 -3.68 13.19
N GLU A 23 -4.32 -4.91 13.45
CA GLU A 23 -4.04 -5.37 14.82
C GLU A 23 -2.89 -4.62 15.45
N ASN A 24 -2.01 -4.06 14.63
CA ASN A 24 -0.88 -3.26 15.10
C ASN A 24 -1.20 -1.76 15.14
N GLY A 25 -2.47 -1.41 15.05
CA GLY A 25 -2.90 -0.03 15.20
C GLY A 25 -2.69 0.84 13.96
N MET A 26 -2.51 0.24 12.79
CA MET A 26 -2.31 0.98 11.55
C MET A 26 -3.64 1.25 10.85
N ARG A 27 -3.71 2.42 10.22
CA ARG A 27 -4.80 2.72 9.30
C ARG A 27 -4.43 2.12 7.95
N VAL A 28 -5.34 1.37 7.33
CA VAL A 28 -5.05 0.64 6.11
C VAL A 28 -5.85 1.20 4.94
N ILE A 29 -5.13 1.63 3.90
CA ILE A 29 -5.70 2.04 2.63
C ILE A 29 -5.41 0.92 1.64
N GLY A 30 -6.41 0.49 0.90
CA GLY A 30 -6.23 -0.58 -0.07
C GLY A 30 -6.43 -0.10 -1.49
N CYS A 31 -5.74 -0.71 -2.45
CA CYS A 31 -5.98 -0.43 -3.86
C CYS A 31 -5.81 -1.69 -4.71
N ASP A 32 -6.46 -1.69 -5.86
CA ASP A 32 -6.38 -2.77 -6.82
C ASP A 32 -6.71 -2.23 -8.21
N ILE A 33 -6.40 -3.03 -9.24
CA ILE A 33 -6.75 -2.65 -10.62
C ILE A 33 -8.23 -2.90 -10.91
N TYR A 34 -8.90 -3.71 -10.11
CA TYR A 34 -10.30 -4.05 -10.29
C TYR A 34 -11.20 -3.11 -9.49
N PRO A 35 -12.47 -2.97 -9.90
CA PRO A 35 -13.40 -2.13 -9.15
C PRO A 35 -13.72 -2.75 -7.78
N ARG A 36 -14.18 -1.89 -6.88
CA ARG A 36 -14.46 -2.26 -5.49
C ARG A 36 -15.35 -3.50 -5.34
N GLU A 37 -16.37 -3.62 -6.16
CA GLU A 37 -17.33 -4.72 -6.07
C GLU A 37 -16.74 -6.08 -6.45
N TRP A 38 -15.55 -6.07 -7.09
CA TRP A 38 -14.85 -7.29 -7.49
C TRP A 38 -13.78 -7.69 -6.48
N VAL A 39 -13.51 -6.85 -5.50
CA VAL A 39 -12.43 -7.06 -4.54
C VAL A 39 -13.03 -7.35 -3.17
N VAL A 40 -12.91 -8.61 -2.72
CA VAL A 40 -13.52 -9.06 -1.47
C VAL A 40 -13.03 -8.23 -0.29
N ASP A 41 -11.73 -7.95 -0.25
CA ASP A 41 -11.13 -7.25 0.88
C ASP A 41 -11.31 -5.74 0.84
N ALA A 42 -12.00 -5.21 -0.17
CA ALA A 42 -12.28 -3.78 -0.24
C ALA A 42 -13.05 -3.28 0.98
N GLY A 43 -13.88 -4.14 1.57
CA GLY A 43 -14.61 -3.80 2.78
C GLY A 43 -13.79 -3.90 4.06
N ASN A 44 -12.60 -4.47 4.00
CA ASN A 44 -11.74 -4.68 5.16
C ASN A 44 -10.70 -3.58 5.35
N VAL A 45 -10.63 -2.63 4.42
CA VAL A 45 -9.70 -1.51 4.50
C VAL A 45 -10.46 -0.23 4.87
N ASP A 46 -9.74 0.76 5.38
CA ASP A 46 -10.35 2.02 5.80
C ASP A 46 -10.78 2.87 4.59
N ALA A 47 -10.08 2.74 3.47
CA ALA A 47 -10.47 3.36 2.21
C ALA A 47 -9.96 2.50 1.06
N PHE A 48 -10.69 2.48 -0.04
CA PHE A 48 -10.31 1.71 -1.23
C PHE A 48 -10.22 2.61 -2.45
N TYR A 49 -9.20 2.37 -3.28
CA TYR A 49 -9.00 3.10 -4.53
C TYR A 49 -8.75 2.12 -5.66
N GLN A 50 -9.33 2.38 -6.82
CA GLN A 50 -9.00 1.63 -8.03
C GLN A 50 -7.84 2.35 -8.73
N VAL A 51 -6.82 1.60 -9.14
CA VAL A 51 -5.61 2.17 -9.73
C VAL A 51 -5.30 1.50 -11.06
N PRO A 52 -4.48 2.16 -11.93
CA PRO A 52 -4.02 1.54 -13.17
C PRO A 52 -3.11 0.33 -12.88
N ARG A 53 -2.86 -0.48 -13.90
CA ARG A 53 -1.94 -1.61 -13.78
C ARG A 53 -0.51 -1.12 -13.58
N ALA A 54 0.30 -1.92 -12.89
CA ALA A 54 1.71 -1.59 -12.64
C ALA A 54 2.51 -1.45 -13.93
N THR A 55 2.05 -2.07 -15.02
CA THR A 55 2.69 -1.96 -16.34
C THR A 55 2.50 -0.59 -16.99
N GLU A 56 1.59 0.22 -16.49
CA GLU A 56 1.41 1.58 -16.97
C GLU A 56 2.39 2.49 -16.25
N ALA A 57 3.55 2.68 -16.88
CA ALA A 57 4.74 3.27 -16.25
C ALA A 57 4.55 4.68 -15.71
N GLU A 58 3.62 5.45 -16.23
CA GLU A 58 3.36 6.80 -15.74
C GLU A 58 2.12 6.89 -14.88
N ALA A 59 1.05 6.24 -15.30
CA ALA A 59 -0.24 6.34 -14.62
C ALA A 59 -0.24 5.66 -13.26
N TYR A 60 0.43 4.52 -13.13
CA TYR A 60 0.44 3.78 -11.89
C TYR A 60 1.14 4.51 -10.75
N PRO A 61 2.39 4.99 -10.92
CA PRO A 61 3.06 5.74 -9.85
C PRO A 61 2.33 7.02 -9.49
N GLU A 62 1.81 7.73 -10.49
CA GLU A 62 1.08 8.96 -10.26
C GLU A 62 -0.18 8.72 -9.42
N ALA A 63 -0.90 7.65 -9.72
CA ALA A 63 -2.10 7.29 -8.95
C ALA A 63 -1.74 6.99 -7.50
N LEU A 64 -0.67 6.24 -7.27
CA LEU A 64 -0.23 5.92 -5.91
C LEU A 64 0.21 7.17 -5.15
N LEU A 65 0.94 8.07 -5.80
CA LEU A 65 1.37 9.32 -5.16
C LEU A 65 0.18 10.18 -4.77
N GLU A 66 -0.84 10.23 -5.62
CA GLU A 66 -2.06 10.97 -5.30
C GLU A 66 -2.77 10.40 -4.08
N ILE A 67 -2.89 9.08 -4.01
CA ILE A 67 -3.50 8.40 -2.87
C ILE A 67 -2.68 8.70 -1.60
N CYS A 68 -1.37 8.59 -1.69
CA CYS A 68 -0.49 8.85 -0.56
C CYS A 68 -0.63 10.26 -0.03
N SER A 69 -0.76 11.23 -0.93
CA SER A 69 -0.95 12.62 -0.55
C SER A 69 -2.31 12.84 0.11
N ARG A 70 -3.35 12.25 -0.48
CA ARG A 70 -4.72 12.42 0.01
C ARG A 70 -4.94 11.77 1.37
N GLU A 71 -4.38 10.59 1.57
CA GLU A 71 -4.59 9.80 2.79
C GLU A 71 -3.45 9.95 3.79
N LYS A 72 -2.43 10.71 3.47
CA LYS A 72 -1.24 10.91 4.31
C LYS A 72 -0.57 9.58 4.66
N VAL A 73 -0.30 8.81 3.63
CA VAL A 73 0.26 7.46 3.75
C VAL A 73 1.73 7.54 4.19
N ASP A 74 2.10 6.70 5.14
CA ASP A 74 3.47 6.63 5.67
C ASP A 74 4.29 5.53 5.00
N GLY A 75 3.63 4.49 4.50
CA GLY A 75 4.32 3.39 3.85
C GLY A 75 3.44 2.69 2.82
N ILE A 76 4.08 2.04 1.85
CA ILE A 76 3.40 1.27 0.81
C ILE A 76 3.86 -0.17 0.91
N LEU A 77 2.92 -1.12 0.90
CA LEU A 77 3.21 -2.55 0.92
C LEU A 77 2.61 -3.21 -0.32
N PRO A 78 3.43 -3.48 -1.36
CA PRO A 78 2.96 -4.20 -2.53
C PRO A 78 2.88 -5.70 -2.25
N LEU A 79 1.84 -6.36 -2.76
CA LEU A 79 1.61 -7.78 -2.51
C LEU A 79 1.99 -8.69 -3.68
N ILE A 80 2.24 -8.13 -4.86
CA ILE A 80 2.62 -8.94 -6.02
C ILE A 80 3.94 -8.45 -6.61
N ASP A 81 4.67 -9.38 -7.23
CA ASP A 81 6.05 -9.15 -7.68
C ASP A 81 6.18 -8.01 -8.70
N VAL A 82 5.24 -7.90 -9.62
CA VAL A 82 5.32 -6.85 -10.64
C VAL A 82 5.24 -5.47 -10.02
N GLU A 83 4.45 -5.32 -8.97
CA GLU A 83 4.35 -4.04 -8.25
C GLU A 83 5.58 -3.78 -7.40
N VAL A 84 6.11 -4.82 -6.76
CA VAL A 84 7.36 -4.70 -6.00
C VAL A 84 8.46 -4.16 -6.91
N ASP A 85 8.59 -4.73 -8.11
CA ASP A 85 9.61 -4.34 -9.07
C ASP A 85 9.50 -2.87 -9.47
N VAL A 86 8.28 -2.45 -9.82
CA VAL A 86 8.04 -1.08 -10.24
C VAL A 86 8.31 -0.11 -9.10
N LEU A 87 7.82 -0.42 -7.90
CA LEU A 87 7.98 0.47 -6.75
C LEU A 87 9.42 0.55 -6.27
N CYS A 88 10.20 -0.54 -6.39
CA CYS A 88 11.61 -0.50 -6.05
C CYS A 88 12.39 0.48 -6.94
N ARG A 89 12.03 0.59 -8.21
CA ARG A 89 12.65 1.56 -9.12
C ARG A 89 12.32 3.00 -8.72
N LEU A 90 11.19 3.20 -8.06
CA LEU A 90 10.71 4.52 -7.68
C LEU A 90 10.93 4.82 -6.19
N ARG A 91 11.68 3.95 -5.52
CA ARG A 91 11.90 4.07 -4.07
C ARG A 91 12.36 5.46 -3.65
N GLY A 92 13.31 6.03 -4.39
CA GLY A 92 13.85 7.34 -4.06
C GLY A 92 12.80 8.45 -4.14
N GLU A 93 11.91 8.35 -5.11
CA GLU A 93 10.84 9.33 -5.27
C GLU A 93 9.86 9.28 -4.11
N PHE A 94 9.46 8.07 -3.70
CA PHE A 94 8.58 7.93 -2.55
C PHE A 94 9.27 8.37 -1.26
N ALA A 95 10.53 7.99 -1.08
CA ALA A 95 11.30 8.37 0.11
C ALA A 95 11.42 9.89 0.23
N GLY A 96 11.59 10.58 -0.89
CA GLY A 96 11.65 12.04 -0.91
C GLY A 96 10.35 12.70 -0.45
N ARG A 97 9.26 11.96 -0.46
CA ARG A 97 7.95 12.43 0.01
C ARG A 97 7.60 11.91 1.40
N GLY A 98 8.56 11.26 2.07
CA GLY A 98 8.33 10.71 3.41
C GLY A 98 7.58 9.38 3.42
N ILE A 99 7.56 8.66 2.30
CA ILE A 99 6.84 7.39 2.17
C ILE A 99 7.85 6.25 2.14
N THR A 100 7.71 5.29 3.04
CA THR A 100 8.60 4.12 3.11
C THR A 100 8.05 2.99 2.27
N LEU A 101 8.89 2.40 1.43
CA LEU A 101 8.51 1.21 0.68
C LEU A 101 8.74 -0.02 1.56
N CYS A 102 7.68 -0.72 1.91
CA CYS A 102 7.73 -1.94 2.70
C CYS A 102 7.71 -3.14 1.76
N ILE A 103 8.71 -4.01 1.86
CA ILE A 103 8.79 -5.19 0.98
C ILE A 103 8.17 -6.44 1.62
N SER A 104 7.72 -6.32 2.88
CA SER A 104 7.05 -7.41 3.59
C SER A 104 6.17 -6.83 4.69
N GLU A 105 5.27 -7.65 5.21
CA GLU A 105 4.43 -7.21 6.33
C GLU A 105 5.27 -6.91 7.57
N ASP A 106 6.39 -7.63 7.77
CA ASP A 106 7.28 -7.36 8.89
C ASP A 106 7.92 -5.97 8.77
N ALA A 107 8.31 -5.59 7.56
CA ALA A 107 8.87 -4.25 7.32
C ALA A 107 7.81 -3.19 7.59
N CYS A 108 6.57 -3.46 7.23
CA CYS A 108 5.47 -2.54 7.45
C CYS A 108 5.18 -2.35 8.95
N ILE A 109 5.18 -3.43 9.70
CA ILE A 109 5.00 -3.39 11.15
C ILE A 109 6.19 -2.67 11.80
N GLY A 110 7.40 -2.91 11.28
CA GLY A 110 8.60 -2.21 11.73
C GLY A 110 8.50 -0.70 11.57
N LEU A 111 7.85 -0.24 10.52
CA LEU A 111 7.59 1.19 10.30
C LEU A 111 6.80 1.78 11.47
N CYS A 112 5.79 1.07 11.94
CA CYS A 112 4.99 1.52 13.06
C CYS A 112 5.82 1.61 14.35
N ARG A 113 6.72 0.66 14.56
CA ARG A 113 7.57 0.62 15.75
C ARG A 113 8.71 1.63 15.72
N ASP A 114 9.18 1.98 14.52
CA ASP A 114 10.32 2.87 14.33
C ASP A 114 10.14 4.22 15.00
N LYS A 115 8.94 4.71 15.06
CA LYS A 115 8.68 5.99 15.68
C LYS A 115 8.94 5.98 17.20
N MET A 116 9.14 4.82 17.75
CA MET A 116 9.44 4.64 19.18
C MET A 116 10.87 5.01 19.54
N LYS A 117 11.72 5.21 18.56
CA LYS A 117 13.12 5.57 18.79
C LYS A 117 13.30 7.00 19.23
#